data_0455e7ce5fbeb35dd067681d3c324d73
#
_entry.id   0455e7ce5fbeb35dd067681d3c324d73
#
_cell.length_a   1.000
_cell.length_b   1.000
_cell.length_c   1.000
_cell.angle_alpha   90.00
_cell.angle_beta   90.00
_cell.angle_gamma   90.00
#
_symmetry.space_group_name_H-M   'P 1'
#
loop_
_entity.id
_entity.type
_entity.pdbx_description
1 polymer ?
#
loop_
_entity_poly.entity_id
_entity_poly.type
_entity_poly.pdbx_seq_one_letter_code
_entity_poly.pdbx_strand_id
1 'polypeptide(L)'
;MKTIGLFYAMNAAKTSHIADKIREDLGGVKVREVVLIERAWQNDFQAYDNMIVGASTWFDGELPTYWDELVPELESLDLKGKKVAIFGLGDQKNYPDNFVDGMGILADAFQKAGAELVGFTSTDGYAFSQSRAVRGGKFCGLVIDQENQAQLTSKRIADWCKQIKEEFASGKKE
;
A
#
# COMPACT_ATOMS: atom_id res chain seq x y z
N MET A 1 -15.69 -13.37 5.87
CA MET A 1 -14.72 -12.29 5.62
C MET A 1 -14.79 -11.88 4.15
N LYS A 2 -14.85 -10.59 3.91
CA LYS A 2 -14.90 -10.05 2.55
C LYS A 2 -13.60 -10.33 1.80
N THR A 3 -13.68 -10.58 0.50
CA THR A 3 -12.51 -10.81 -0.34
C THR A 3 -11.66 -9.53 -0.42
N ILE A 4 -10.36 -9.68 -0.27
CA ILE A 4 -9.40 -8.58 -0.38
C ILE A 4 -8.81 -8.58 -1.79
N GLY A 5 -8.84 -7.44 -2.46
CA GLY A 5 -8.12 -7.22 -3.71
C GLY A 5 -6.68 -6.79 -3.43
N LEU A 6 -5.71 -7.43 -4.05
CA LEU A 6 -4.29 -7.09 -3.92
C LEU A 6 -3.75 -6.61 -5.26
N PHE A 7 -3.27 -5.37 -5.32
CA PHE A 7 -2.84 -4.69 -6.54
C PHE A 7 -1.37 -4.23 -6.44
N TYR A 8 -0.57 -4.61 -7.40
CA TYR A 8 0.82 -4.16 -7.50
C TYR A 8 1.34 -4.24 -8.95
N ALA A 9 2.46 -3.58 -9.25
CA ALA A 9 3.05 -3.60 -10.57
C ALA A 9 3.86 -4.87 -10.84
N MET A 10 3.68 -5.45 -12.03
CA MET A 10 4.28 -6.72 -12.43
C MET A 10 5.80 -6.67 -12.56
N ASN A 11 6.34 -5.56 -13.04
CA ASN A 11 7.76 -5.43 -13.36
C ASN A 11 8.65 -5.01 -12.17
N ALA A 12 8.07 -5.03 -10.97
CA ALA A 12 8.79 -4.73 -9.74
C ALA A 12 9.00 -6.00 -8.93
N ALA A 13 10.07 -6.73 -9.20
CA ALA A 13 10.35 -8.03 -8.58
C ALA A 13 10.36 -7.97 -7.04
N LYS A 14 10.89 -6.90 -6.46
CA LYS A 14 10.90 -6.69 -5.01
C LYS A 14 9.49 -6.46 -4.47
N THR A 15 8.68 -5.66 -5.16
CA THR A 15 7.27 -5.41 -4.79
C THR A 15 6.44 -6.70 -4.87
N SER A 16 6.62 -7.49 -5.93
CA SER A 16 5.96 -8.79 -6.08
C SER A 16 6.30 -9.74 -4.94
N HIS A 17 7.56 -9.80 -4.54
CA HIS A 17 8.01 -10.64 -3.43
C HIS A 17 7.34 -10.24 -2.10
N ILE A 18 7.23 -8.95 -1.82
CA ILE A 18 6.54 -8.46 -0.63
C ILE A 18 5.04 -8.76 -0.71
N ALA A 19 4.41 -8.57 -1.87
CA ALA A 19 3.00 -8.91 -2.09
C ALA A 19 2.73 -10.40 -1.83
N ASP A 20 3.59 -11.29 -2.28
CA ASP A 20 3.47 -12.74 -2.02
C ASP A 20 3.56 -13.05 -0.53
N LYS A 21 4.48 -12.45 0.19
CA LYS A 21 4.60 -12.61 1.65
C LYS A 21 3.37 -12.09 2.40
N ILE A 22 2.85 -10.97 1.99
CA ILE A 22 1.60 -10.41 2.55
C ILE A 22 0.46 -11.42 2.35
N ARG A 23 0.33 -11.99 1.16
CA ARG A 23 -0.67 -12.99 0.84
C ARG A 23 -0.54 -14.24 1.69
N GLU A 24 0.68 -14.73 1.88
CA GLU A 24 0.97 -15.88 2.75
C GLU A 24 0.59 -15.60 4.21
N ASP A 25 1.00 -14.46 4.74
CA ASP A 25 0.75 -14.08 6.13
C ASP A 25 -0.72 -13.76 6.43
N LEU A 26 -1.47 -13.38 5.40
CA LEU A 26 -2.93 -13.21 5.52
C LEU A 26 -3.68 -14.53 5.63
N GLY A 27 -3.07 -15.65 5.42
CA GLY A 27 -3.52 -17.05 5.44
C GLY A 27 -4.97 -17.30 5.80
N GLY A 28 -5.71 -18.09 5.01
CA GLY A 28 -7.14 -18.35 5.22
C GLY A 28 -8.09 -17.19 4.87
N VAL A 29 -7.57 -16.01 4.62
CA VAL A 29 -8.31 -14.91 3.99
C VAL A 29 -8.38 -15.22 2.51
N LYS A 30 -9.57 -15.18 1.92
CA LYS A 30 -9.73 -15.27 0.48
C LYS A 30 -9.13 -14.00 -0.16
N VAL A 31 -7.82 -13.99 -0.31
CA VAL A 31 -7.16 -13.03 -1.19
C VAL A 31 -7.44 -13.53 -2.61
N ARG A 32 -8.25 -12.82 -3.34
CA ARG A 32 -8.43 -13.10 -4.75
C ARG A 32 -7.20 -12.60 -5.49
N GLU A 33 -6.78 -13.35 -6.48
CA GLU A 33 -5.56 -13.07 -7.20
C GLU A 33 -5.45 -11.63 -7.69
N VAL A 34 -4.29 -11.18 -7.54
CA VAL A 34 -3.62 -10.01 -7.96
C VAL A 34 -4.05 -9.59 -9.35
N VAL A 35 -4.71 -8.48 -9.41
CA VAL A 35 -4.75 -7.72 -10.65
C VAL A 35 -3.46 -6.95 -10.74
N LEU A 36 -2.61 -7.34 -11.68
CA LEU A 36 -1.43 -6.55 -12.00
C LEU A 36 -1.90 -5.15 -12.39
N ILE A 37 -1.27 -4.14 -11.84
CA ILE A 37 -1.74 -2.76 -12.03
C ILE A 37 -1.80 -2.36 -13.51
N GLU A 38 -0.95 -2.94 -14.35
CA GLU A 38 -0.97 -2.73 -15.80
C GLU A 38 -2.24 -3.25 -16.49
N ARG A 39 -2.99 -4.11 -15.81
CA ARG A 39 -4.24 -4.70 -16.29
C ARG A 39 -5.43 -4.30 -15.44
N ALA A 40 -5.21 -3.46 -14.43
CA ALA A 40 -6.26 -2.98 -13.58
C ALA A 40 -7.10 -1.92 -14.30
N TRP A 41 -8.40 -2.11 -14.30
CA TRP A 41 -9.37 -1.18 -14.81
C TRP A 41 -10.15 -0.56 -13.64
N GLN A 42 -10.83 0.53 -13.89
CA GLN A 42 -11.66 1.20 -12.88
C GLN A 42 -12.59 0.22 -12.14
N ASN A 43 -13.22 -0.70 -12.88
CA ASN A 43 -14.14 -1.69 -12.31
C ASN A 43 -13.46 -2.66 -11.34
N ASP A 44 -12.17 -2.95 -11.51
CA ASP A 44 -11.45 -3.85 -10.62
C ASP A 44 -11.32 -3.26 -9.21
N PHE A 45 -11.04 -1.97 -9.12
CA PHE A 45 -11.00 -1.26 -7.81
C PHE A 45 -12.38 -1.18 -7.15
N GLN A 46 -13.43 -1.07 -7.94
CA GLN A 46 -14.80 -1.02 -7.42
C GLN A 46 -15.35 -2.39 -6.99
N ALA A 47 -14.73 -3.47 -7.49
CA ALA A 47 -15.18 -4.84 -7.20
C ALA A 47 -14.88 -5.32 -5.77
N TYR A 48 -13.98 -4.67 -5.05
CA TYR A 48 -13.55 -5.08 -3.71
C TYR A 48 -13.93 -4.04 -2.67
N ASP A 49 -14.43 -4.50 -1.52
CA ASP A 49 -14.67 -3.62 -0.37
C ASP A 49 -13.37 -3.30 0.39
N ASN A 50 -12.43 -4.25 0.40
CA ASN A 50 -11.13 -4.12 1.03
C ASN A 50 -10.03 -4.34 -0.01
N MET A 51 -9.06 -3.45 -0.03
CA MET A 51 -7.95 -3.49 -0.99
C MET A 51 -6.61 -3.32 -0.29
N ILE A 52 -5.61 -4.00 -0.82
CA ILE A 52 -4.21 -3.78 -0.51
C ILE A 52 -3.53 -3.34 -1.80
N VAL A 53 -2.84 -2.22 -1.78
CA VAL A 53 -2.13 -1.68 -2.93
C VAL A 53 -0.67 -1.44 -2.57
N GLY A 54 0.22 -1.72 -3.50
CA GLY A 54 1.64 -1.59 -3.28
C GLY A 54 2.40 -0.98 -4.44
N ALA A 55 3.39 -0.16 -4.11
CA ALA A 55 4.28 0.47 -5.06
C ALA A 55 5.66 0.72 -4.48
N SER A 56 6.67 0.72 -5.36
CA SER A 56 7.96 1.33 -5.07
C SER A 56 7.93 2.83 -5.34
N THR A 57 8.86 3.56 -4.79
CA THR A 57 9.11 4.96 -5.14
C THR A 57 10.27 5.01 -6.12
N TRP A 58 10.08 5.66 -7.27
CA TRP A 58 11.10 5.83 -8.29
C TRP A 58 11.71 7.24 -8.22
N PHE A 59 12.99 7.35 -8.59
CA PHE A 59 13.70 8.63 -8.70
C PHE A 59 13.51 9.55 -7.48
N ASP A 60 13.19 10.79 -7.73
CA ASP A 60 13.03 11.83 -6.71
C ASP A 60 11.60 11.85 -6.10
N GLY A 61 11.07 10.70 -5.73
CA GLY A 61 9.77 10.57 -5.08
C GLY A 61 8.60 10.31 -6.04
N GLU A 62 8.89 9.82 -7.24
CA GLU A 62 7.88 9.56 -8.27
C GLU A 62 7.22 8.18 -8.10
N LEU A 63 5.95 8.09 -8.47
CA LEU A 63 5.29 6.81 -8.68
C LEU A 63 5.84 6.09 -9.92
N PRO A 64 5.90 4.75 -9.90
CA PRO A 64 6.08 3.99 -11.12
C PRO A 64 5.07 4.38 -12.19
N THR A 65 5.48 4.39 -13.46
CA THR A 65 4.68 4.89 -14.59
C THR A 65 3.26 4.36 -14.62
N TYR A 66 3.06 3.08 -14.31
CA TYR A 66 1.74 2.47 -14.33
C TYR A 66 0.77 3.07 -13.32
N TRP A 67 1.24 3.33 -12.11
CA TRP A 67 0.43 4.02 -11.10
C TRP A 67 0.19 5.47 -11.48
N ASP A 68 1.22 6.14 -12.00
CA ASP A 68 1.13 7.54 -12.39
C ASP A 68 0.08 7.78 -13.48
N GLU A 69 0.02 6.88 -14.45
CA GLU A 69 -1.03 6.90 -15.50
C GLU A 69 -2.43 6.63 -14.96
N LEU A 70 -2.55 5.80 -13.92
CA LEU A 70 -3.83 5.41 -13.32
C LEU A 70 -4.39 6.43 -12.34
N VAL A 71 -3.54 7.22 -11.70
CA VAL A 71 -3.94 8.15 -10.63
C VAL A 71 -5.08 9.09 -11.03
N PRO A 72 -5.06 9.76 -12.21
CA PRO A 72 -6.16 10.65 -12.59
C PRO A 72 -7.50 9.91 -12.73
N GLU A 73 -7.50 8.69 -13.24
CA GLU A 73 -8.70 7.87 -13.37
C GLU A 73 -9.19 7.37 -12.00
N LEU A 74 -8.24 6.97 -11.15
CA LEU A 74 -8.53 6.51 -9.79
C LEU A 74 -9.21 7.61 -8.96
N GLU A 75 -8.71 8.82 -9.03
CA GLU A 75 -9.28 9.98 -8.32
C GLU A 75 -10.72 10.30 -8.70
N SER A 76 -11.15 9.89 -9.90
CA SER A 76 -12.51 10.10 -10.40
C SER A 76 -13.50 9.02 -9.96
N LEU A 77 -13.01 7.92 -9.37
CA LEU A 77 -13.87 6.82 -8.92
C LEU A 77 -14.63 7.19 -7.63
N ASP A 78 -15.75 6.53 -7.41
CA ASP A 78 -16.44 6.52 -6.12
C ASP A 78 -16.07 5.25 -5.35
N LEU A 79 -15.13 5.40 -4.41
CA LEU A 79 -14.68 4.34 -3.52
C LEU A 79 -15.20 4.51 -2.08
N LYS A 80 -16.27 5.26 -1.92
CA LYS A 80 -16.90 5.50 -0.62
C LYS A 80 -17.31 4.18 0.06
N GLY A 81 -16.97 4.05 1.32
CA GLY A 81 -17.25 2.83 2.09
C GLY A 81 -16.23 1.71 1.91
N LYS A 82 -15.25 1.89 1.04
CA LYS A 82 -14.16 0.94 0.83
C LYS A 82 -12.95 1.27 1.71
N LYS A 83 -12.19 0.25 2.09
CA LYS A 83 -10.97 0.37 2.88
C LYS A 83 -9.76 -0.01 2.05
N VAL A 84 -8.71 0.77 2.14
CA VAL A 84 -7.45 0.58 1.41
C VAL A 84 -6.28 0.60 2.36
N ALA A 85 -5.48 -0.46 2.33
CA ALA A 85 -4.20 -0.55 3.01
C ALA A 85 -3.08 -0.45 1.98
N ILE A 86 -2.08 0.38 2.22
CA ILE A 86 -1.00 0.65 1.28
C ILE A 86 0.31 0.10 1.83
N PHE A 87 1.10 -0.54 0.98
CA PHE A 87 2.49 -0.85 1.30
C PHE A 87 3.43 -0.24 0.26
N GLY A 88 4.61 0.12 0.69
CA GLY A 88 5.60 0.74 -0.17
C GLY A 88 7.00 0.27 0.13
N LEU A 89 7.84 0.27 -0.90
CA LEU A 89 9.25 0.01 -0.81
C LEU A 89 10.03 1.28 -1.05
N GLY A 90 11.08 1.48 -0.25
CA GLY A 90 11.97 2.62 -0.37
C GLY A 90 13.35 2.31 0.16
N ASP A 91 14.26 3.25 -0.03
CA ASP A 91 15.65 3.23 0.42
C ASP A 91 15.93 4.50 1.23
N GLN A 92 15.85 4.39 2.55
CA GLN A 92 15.97 5.55 3.44
C GLN A 92 17.37 6.18 3.44
N LYS A 93 18.39 5.40 3.09
CA LYS A 93 19.76 5.87 3.09
C LYS A 93 20.12 6.66 1.86
N ASN A 94 19.68 6.20 0.68
CA ASN A 94 19.98 6.86 -0.59
C ASN A 94 18.93 7.91 -0.97
N TYR A 95 17.69 7.78 -0.47
CA TYR A 95 16.57 8.69 -0.76
C TYR A 95 15.87 9.19 0.51
N PRO A 96 16.60 9.87 1.41
CA PRO A 96 16.06 10.32 2.69
C PRO A 96 15.09 11.49 2.59
N ASP A 97 15.14 12.27 1.51
CA ASP A 97 14.33 13.49 1.35
C ASP A 97 12.97 13.23 0.68
N ASN A 98 12.81 12.05 0.10
CA ASN A 98 11.59 11.61 -0.60
C ASN A 98 11.26 10.14 -0.33
N PHE A 99 11.56 9.73 0.89
CA PHE A 99 11.39 8.35 1.34
C PHE A 99 9.93 7.90 1.23
N VAL A 100 9.71 6.84 0.45
CA VAL A 100 8.39 6.24 0.16
C VAL A 100 7.31 7.25 -0.27
N ASP A 101 7.69 8.29 -0.96
CA ASP A 101 6.76 9.33 -1.43
C ASP A 101 5.65 8.78 -2.33
N GLY A 102 5.94 7.74 -3.10
CA GLY A 102 4.95 7.06 -3.93
C GLY A 102 3.74 6.56 -3.14
N MET A 103 3.95 6.09 -1.91
CA MET A 103 2.85 5.73 -1.01
C MET A 103 1.95 6.93 -0.69
N GLY A 104 2.54 8.09 -0.44
CA GLY A 104 1.81 9.31 -0.15
C GLY A 104 0.95 9.77 -1.32
N ILE A 105 1.48 9.66 -2.54
CA ILE A 105 0.73 9.97 -3.77
C ILE A 105 -0.46 9.04 -3.94
N LEU A 106 -0.27 7.73 -3.76
CA LEU A 106 -1.37 6.76 -3.79
C LEU A 106 -2.40 7.01 -2.69
N ALA A 107 -1.96 7.30 -1.48
CA ALA A 107 -2.85 7.61 -0.37
C ALA A 107 -3.76 8.80 -0.69
N ASP A 108 -3.21 9.87 -1.25
CA ASP A 108 -3.99 11.04 -1.68
C ASP A 108 -5.04 10.66 -2.73
N ALA A 109 -4.66 9.85 -3.72
CA ALA A 109 -5.55 9.43 -4.80
C ALA A 109 -6.74 8.60 -4.28
N PHE A 110 -6.48 7.62 -3.41
CA PHE A 110 -7.53 6.80 -2.82
C PHE A 110 -8.44 7.59 -1.87
N GLN A 111 -7.88 8.49 -1.08
CA GLN A 111 -8.69 9.37 -0.22
C GLN A 111 -9.57 10.31 -1.03
N LYS A 112 -9.06 10.86 -2.11
CA LYS A 112 -9.83 11.72 -3.02
C LYS A 112 -10.98 10.98 -3.67
N ALA A 113 -10.80 9.69 -3.95
CA ALA A 113 -11.86 8.79 -4.43
C ALA A 113 -12.89 8.41 -3.33
N GLY A 114 -12.66 8.76 -2.08
CA GLY A 114 -13.55 8.51 -0.96
C GLY A 114 -13.23 7.28 -0.10
N ALA A 115 -12.16 6.56 -0.41
CA ALA A 115 -11.75 5.40 0.38
C ALA A 115 -11.22 5.77 1.76
N GLU A 116 -11.42 4.90 2.73
CA GLU A 116 -10.81 4.97 4.05
C GLU A 116 -9.44 4.29 4.02
N LEU A 117 -8.39 5.00 4.41
CA LEU A 117 -7.06 4.42 4.56
C LEU A 117 -6.95 3.69 5.89
N VAL A 118 -6.42 2.48 5.86
CA VAL A 118 -6.12 1.66 7.03
C VAL A 118 -4.66 1.16 6.98
N GLY A 119 -4.18 0.57 8.06
CA GLY A 119 -2.84 0.01 8.08
C GLY A 119 -1.72 1.02 8.33
N PHE A 120 -2.00 2.11 9.02
CA PHE A 120 -0.97 3.08 9.42
C PHE A 120 0.05 2.45 10.35
N THR A 121 1.32 2.79 10.17
CA THR A 121 2.42 2.24 10.97
C THR A 121 3.30 3.33 11.57
N SER A 122 4.05 2.96 12.62
CA SER A 122 4.98 3.88 13.27
C SER A 122 6.16 4.24 12.35
N THR A 123 6.66 5.46 12.50
CA THR A 123 7.92 5.91 11.89
C THR A 123 9.16 5.49 12.68
N ASP A 124 8.98 4.89 13.85
CA ASP A 124 10.10 4.44 14.70
C ASP A 124 10.92 3.37 13.97
N GLY A 125 12.24 3.51 14.10
CA GLY A 125 13.19 2.59 13.48
C GLY A 125 13.59 2.93 12.05
N TYR A 126 13.07 4.04 11.50
CA TYR A 126 13.47 4.59 10.21
C TYR A 126 14.23 5.91 10.37
N ALA A 127 15.22 6.12 9.51
CA ALA A 127 16.01 7.34 9.46
C ALA A 127 15.88 8.00 8.08
N PHE A 128 15.08 9.05 8.01
CA PHE A 128 14.83 9.82 6.80
C PHE A 128 14.59 11.29 7.16
N SER A 129 14.70 12.17 6.19
CA SER A 129 14.49 13.61 6.36
C SER A 129 13.06 14.03 6.10
N GLN A 130 12.48 13.56 4.99
CA GLN A 130 11.13 13.91 4.55
C GLN A 130 10.44 12.70 3.90
N SER A 131 9.13 12.61 4.09
CA SER A 131 8.29 11.62 3.42
C SER A 131 6.86 12.15 3.25
N ARG A 132 6.35 12.04 2.03
CA ARG A 132 4.92 12.31 1.73
C ARG A 132 3.98 11.27 2.29
N ALA A 133 4.51 10.12 2.70
CA ALA A 133 3.72 9.05 3.33
C ALA A 133 3.42 9.29 4.81
N VAL A 134 4.06 10.27 5.44
CA VAL A 134 3.82 10.60 6.85
C VAL A 134 2.55 11.44 6.99
N ARG A 135 1.63 10.97 7.82
CA ARG A 135 0.35 11.57 8.13
C ARG A 135 0.11 11.53 9.64
N GLY A 136 0.04 12.68 10.29
CA GLY A 136 -0.16 12.74 11.74
C GLY A 136 0.93 12.02 12.55
N GLY A 137 2.18 12.06 12.09
CA GLY A 137 3.32 11.41 12.75
C GLY A 137 3.46 9.91 12.49
N LYS A 138 2.64 9.33 11.61
CA LYS A 138 2.70 7.93 11.21
C LYS A 138 2.84 7.79 9.70
N PHE A 139 3.41 6.68 9.23
CA PHE A 139 3.28 6.29 7.83
C PHE A 139 1.83 5.88 7.52
N CYS A 140 1.35 6.24 6.33
CA CYS A 140 0.02 5.88 5.85
C CYS A 140 -0.13 4.40 5.46
N GLY A 141 0.86 3.57 5.69
CA GLY A 141 0.85 2.15 5.38
C GLY A 141 2.11 1.43 5.85
N LEU A 142 2.33 0.24 5.30
CA LEU A 142 3.51 -0.58 5.57
C LEU A 142 4.71 -0.08 4.75
N VAL A 143 5.80 0.25 5.41
CA VAL A 143 7.04 0.68 4.77
C VAL A 143 8.10 -0.40 4.88
N ILE A 144 8.61 -0.85 3.75
CA ILE A 144 9.66 -1.86 3.63
C ILE A 144 10.91 -1.25 3.01
N ASP A 145 12.04 -1.42 3.69
CA ASP A 145 13.35 -1.03 3.20
C ASP A 145 14.25 -2.27 3.10
N GLN A 146 14.21 -2.93 1.94
CA GLN A 146 15.01 -4.12 1.68
C GLN A 146 16.50 -3.82 1.54
N GLU A 147 16.84 -2.62 1.12
CA GLU A 147 18.23 -2.23 0.89
C GLU A 147 19.02 -2.09 2.22
N ASN A 148 18.37 -1.54 3.24
CA ASN A 148 19.03 -1.20 4.51
C ASN A 148 18.54 -2.03 5.70
N GLN A 149 17.33 -2.56 5.66
CA GLN A 149 16.65 -3.21 6.78
C GLN A 149 15.95 -4.51 6.39
N ALA A 150 16.53 -5.29 5.49
CA ALA A 150 15.96 -6.55 5.01
C ALA A 150 15.60 -7.53 6.14
N GLN A 151 16.39 -7.54 7.22
CA GLN A 151 16.17 -8.39 8.40
C GLN A 151 14.89 -8.07 9.19
N LEU A 152 14.33 -6.88 9.01
CA LEU A 152 13.08 -6.46 9.66
C LEU A 152 11.84 -6.73 8.82
N THR A 153 11.99 -7.07 7.56
CA THR A 153 10.89 -7.19 6.59
C THR A 153 9.85 -8.22 7.02
N SER A 154 10.27 -9.42 7.37
CA SER A 154 9.32 -10.50 7.72
C SER A 154 8.46 -10.15 8.94
N LYS A 155 9.07 -9.56 9.97
CA LYS A 155 8.36 -9.12 11.18
C LYS A 155 7.38 -7.98 10.88
N ARG A 156 7.82 -6.99 10.11
CA ARG A 156 6.98 -5.85 9.71
C ARG A 156 5.76 -6.31 8.93
N ILE A 157 5.93 -7.25 8.01
CA ILE A 157 4.81 -7.81 7.24
C ILE A 157 3.85 -8.57 8.15
N ALA A 158 4.36 -9.45 9.02
CA ALA A 158 3.54 -10.26 9.93
C ALA A 158 2.69 -9.38 10.87
N ASP A 159 3.31 -8.38 11.49
CA ASP A 159 2.63 -7.45 12.40
C ASP A 159 1.57 -6.63 11.65
N TRP A 160 1.88 -6.16 10.45
CA TRP A 160 0.96 -5.39 9.64
C TRP A 160 -0.22 -6.21 9.14
N CYS A 161 0.01 -7.45 8.70
CA CYS A 161 -1.07 -8.35 8.27
C CYS A 161 -2.05 -8.64 9.42
N LYS A 162 -1.55 -8.81 10.63
CA LYS A 162 -2.39 -8.95 11.81
C LYS A 162 -3.25 -7.69 12.05
N GLN A 163 -2.62 -6.51 11.97
CA GLN A 163 -3.30 -5.23 12.16
C GLN A 163 -4.39 -5.01 11.12
N ILE A 164 -4.09 -5.17 9.82
CA ILE A 164 -5.07 -4.89 8.77
C ILE A 164 -6.22 -5.88 8.73
N LYS A 165 -6.03 -7.14 9.15
CA LYS A 165 -7.14 -8.08 9.34
C LYS A 165 -8.18 -7.52 10.30
N GLU A 166 -7.74 -6.97 11.42
CA GLU A 166 -8.63 -6.38 12.42
C GLU A 166 -9.28 -5.11 11.90
N GLU A 167 -8.53 -4.24 11.23
CA GLU A 167 -9.02 -2.98 10.69
C GLU A 167 -10.01 -3.17 9.53
N PHE A 168 -9.76 -4.16 8.66
CA PHE A 168 -10.71 -4.53 7.59
C PHE A 168 -12.00 -5.13 8.15
N ALA A 169 -11.91 -5.87 9.24
CA ALA A 169 -13.06 -6.50 9.89
C ALA A 169 -13.88 -5.53 10.74
N SER A 170 -13.30 -4.40 11.17
CA SER A 170 -14.02 -3.38 11.92
C SER A 170 -15.04 -2.70 11.01
N GLY A 171 -16.27 -3.19 11.02
CA GLY A 171 -17.39 -2.54 10.36
C GLY A 171 -17.72 -1.21 11.03
N LYS A 172 -18.20 -0.22 10.27
CA LYS A 172 -18.95 0.88 10.87
C LYS A 172 -20.10 0.24 11.65
N LYS A 173 -20.16 0.49 12.95
CA LYS A 173 -21.42 0.29 13.67
C LYS A 173 -22.38 1.30 13.05
N GLU A 174 -23.37 0.79 12.34
CA GLU A 174 -24.55 1.57 11.98
C GLU A 174 -25.24 2.03 13.26
#